data_d0ffa7003797d3cd929d1411d5e2251c
#
_entry.id   d0ffa7003797d3cd929d1411d5e2251c
#
_cell.length_a   1.000
_cell.length_b   1.000
_cell.length_c   1.000
_cell.angle_alpha   90.00
_cell.angle_beta   90.00
_cell.angle_gamma   90.00
#
_symmetry.space_group_name_H-M   'P 1'
#
loop_
_entity.id
_entity.type
_entity.pdbx_description
1 polymer ?
#
loop_
_entity_poly.entity_id
_entity_poly.type
_entity_poly.pdbx_seq_one_letter_code
_entity_poly.pdbx_strand_id
1 'polypeptide(L)'
;MFTIAVDMGGTFTDLVVADEAGSVRLFKTASVPAAPVDGVINGVILAADHYGQDLTAFLGNTDALIVGTTMATNAVLTGNVAKTGLIINEGFEDLLTVGLGSKGKSTEDMFRSHMAYPEPFIPRYLTVGVQGRINAEGGVETELDESQIRTAVTKLCLLYTSPSPR
;
A
#
# COMPACT_ATOMS: atom_id res chain seq x y z
N MET A 1 -30.93 -9.55 9.90
CA MET A 1 -29.83 -8.70 9.37
C MET A 1 -28.52 -9.37 9.64
N PHE A 2 -27.53 -9.14 8.79
CA PHE A 2 -26.20 -9.75 8.89
C PHE A 2 -25.12 -8.67 9.07
N THR A 3 -24.07 -9.01 9.78
CA THR A 3 -22.81 -8.28 9.76
C THR A 3 -21.74 -9.17 9.16
N ILE A 4 -21.03 -8.66 8.16
CA ILE A 4 -19.99 -9.40 7.43
C ILE A 4 -18.65 -8.74 7.71
N ALA A 5 -17.67 -9.52 8.17
CA ALA A 5 -16.28 -9.10 8.24
C ALA A 5 -15.46 -9.94 7.26
N VAL A 6 -14.60 -9.29 6.51
CA VAL A 6 -13.75 -9.90 5.47
C VAL A 6 -12.29 -9.60 5.78
N ASP A 7 -11.48 -10.64 5.76
CA ASP A 7 -10.01 -10.53 5.76
C ASP A 7 -9.45 -11.00 4.43
N MET A 8 -8.93 -10.06 3.64
CA MET A 8 -8.29 -10.36 2.37
C MET A 8 -6.80 -10.64 2.57
N GLY A 9 -6.45 -11.92 2.63
CA GLY A 9 -5.05 -12.37 2.62
C GLY A 9 -4.49 -12.52 1.21
N GLY A 10 -3.20 -12.85 1.12
CA GLY A 10 -2.52 -13.08 -0.16
C GLY A 10 -2.93 -14.37 -0.88
N THR A 11 -3.38 -15.39 -0.15
CA THR A 11 -3.74 -16.72 -0.68
C THR A 11 -5.23 -17.01 -0.53
N PHE A 12 -5.81 -16.64 0.58
CA PHE A 12 -7.23 -16.86 0.89
C PHE A 12 -7.87 -15.57 1.37
N THR A 13 -9.16 -15.47 1.10
CA THR A 13 -10.05 -14.45 1.64
C THR A 13 -10.99 -15.16 2.62
N ASP A 14 -10.93 -14.77 3.87
CA ASP A 14 -11.73 -15.31 4.95
C ASP A 14 -12.89 -14.36 5.25
N LEU A 15 -14.11 -14.91 5.41
CA LEU A 15 -15.30 -14.15 5.77
C LEU A 15 -15.89 -14.68 7.07
N VAL A 16 -16.31 -13.76 7.90
CA VAL A 16 -17.08 -14.03 9.11
C VAL A 16 -18.45 -13.38 8.94
N VAL A 17 -19.51 -14.16 9.01
CA VAL A 17 -20.90 -13.68 8.96
C VAL A 17 -21.54 -13.90 10.31
N ALA A 18 -22.03 -12.84 10.92
CA ALA A 18 -22.79 -12.87 12.17
C ALA A 18 -24.26 -12.49 11.88
N ASP A 19 -25.20 -13.25 12.44
CA ASP A 19 -26.61 -12.95 12.38
C ASP A 19 -27.13 -12.24 13.66
N GLU A 20 -28.36 -11.76 13.66
CA GLU A 20 -28.98 -11.09 14.82
C GLU A 20 -29.11 -11.98 16.05
N ALA A 21 -29.13 -13.29 15.87
CA ALA A 21 -29.19 -14.25 16.97
C ALA A 21 -27.82 -14.47 17.64
N GLY A 22 -26.78 -13.83 17.11
CA GLY A 22 -25.40 -13.97 17.56
C GLY A 22 -24.71 -15.25 17.04
N SER A 23 -25.32 -15.95 16.07
CA SER A 23 -24.67 -17.07 15.40
C SER A 23 -23.61 -16.56 14.44
N VAL A 24 -22.42 -17.18 14.48
CA VAL A 24 -21.28 -16.81 13.66
C VAL A 24 -20.91 -17.96 12.73
N ARG A 25 -20.74 -17.65 11.44
CA ARG A 25 -20.29 -18.59 10.41
C ARG A 25 -19.04 -18.09 9.72
N LEU A 26 -18.16 -19.02 9.41
CA LEU A 26 -16.91 -18.76 8.71
C LEU A 26 -16.99 -19.31 7.30
N PHE A 27 -16.56 -18.51 6.33
CA PHE A 27 -16.43 -18.89 4.93
C PHE A 27 -15.02 -18.57 4.47
N LYS A 28 -14.54 -19.33 3.51
CA LYS A 28 -13.19 -19.18 2.97
C LYS A 28 -13.21 -19.37 1.47
N THR A 29 -12.58 -18.45 0.74
CA THR A 29 -12.38 -18.52 -0.71
C THR A 29 -10.93 -18.31 -1.07
N ALA A 30 -10.54 -18.71 -2.28
CA ALA A 30 -9.22 -18.34 -2.81
C ALA A 30 -9.20 -16.84 -3.11
N SER A 31 -8.13 -16.16 -2.72
CA SER A 31 -7.89 -14.78 -3.14
C SER A 31 -7.58 -14.72 -4.64
N VAL A 32 -7.99 -13.64 -5.28
CA VAL A 32 -7.69 -13.35 -6.68
C VAL A 32 -6.70 -12.18 -6.73
N PRO A 33 -5.37 -12.39 -6.78
CA PRO A 33 -4.39 -11.32 -6.66
C PRO A 33 -4.52 -10.23 -7.72
N ALA A 34 -4.95 -10.60 -8.94
CA ALA A 34 -5.17 -9.66 -10.04
C ALA A 34 -6.46 -8.83 -9.91
N ALA A 35 -7.44 -9.33 -9.13
CA ALA A 35 -8.73 -8.69 -8.90
C ALA A 35 -9.20 -9.02 -7.47
N PRO A 36 -8.64 -8.40 -6.43
CA PRO A 36 -8.88 -8.77 -5.04
C PRO A 36 -10.34 -8.71 -4.62
N VAL A 37 -11.10 -7.81 -5.21
CA VAL A 37 -12.54 -7.65 -4.99
C VAL A 37 -13.31 -8.92 -5.38
N ASP A 38 -12.87 -9.64 -6.40
CA ASP A 38 -13.52 -10.88 -6.85
C ASP A 38 -13.46 -11.96 -5.76
N GLY A 39 -12.36 -12.04 -5.01
CA GLY A 39 -12.24 -12.92 -3.85
C GLY A 39 -13.28 -12.62 -2.77
N VAL A 40 -13.54 -11.35 -2.51
CA VAL A 40 -14.58 -10.90 -1.57
C VAL A 40 -15.97 -11.27 -2.09
N ILE A 41 -16.25 -10.94 -3.35
CA ILE A 41 -17.55 -11.24 -3.98
C ILE A 41 -17.84 -12.74 -3.95
N ASN A 42 -16.86 -13.57 -4.32
CA ASN A 42 -16.98 -15.03 -4.28
C ASN A 42 -17.30 -15.53 -2.86
N GLY A 43 -16.67 -14.94 -1.85
CA GLY A 43 -16.95 -15.27 -0.45
C GLY A 43 -18.37 -14.87 -0.02
N VAL A 44 -18.83 -13.69 -0.44
CA VAL A 44 -20.19 -13.22 -0.14
C VAL A 44 -21.23 -14.09 -0.86
N ILE A 45 -20.98 -14.50 -2.10
CA ILE A 45 -21.86 -15.45 -2.83
C ILE A 45 -21.94 -16.77 -2.07
N LEU A 46 -20.81 -17.32 -1.64
CA LEU A 46 -20.78 -18.56 -0.87
C LEU A 46 -21.58 -18.44 0.43
N ALA A 47 -21.52 -17.29 1.09
CA ALA A 47 -22.31 -17.02 2.29
C ALA A 47 -23.83 -16.91 1.95
N ALA A 48 -24.19 -16.17 0.91
CA ALA A 48 -25.57 -16.02 0.46
C ALA A 48 -26.20 -17.40 0.14
N ASP A 49 -25.50 -18.24 -0.61
CA ASP A 49 -25.93 -19.61 -0.93
C ASP A 49 -26.17 -20.45 0.33
N HIS A 50 -25.29 -20.34 1.33
CA HIS A 50 -25.45 -21.03 2.62
C HIS A 50 -26.74 -20.63 3.34
N TYR A 51 -27.12 -19.36 3.26
CA TYR A 51 -28.35 -18.85 3.86
C TYR A 51 -29.59 -18.98 2.94
N GLY A 52 -29.44 -19.60 1.76
CA GLY A 52 -30.53 -19.81 0.80
C GLY A 52 -31.07 -18.51 0.20
N GLN A 53 -30.26 -17.48 0.10
CA GLN A 53 -30.57 -16.16 -0.44
C GLN A 53 -29.79 -15.90 -1.72
N ASP A 54 -30.39 -15.17 -2.65
CA ASP A 54 -29.60 -14.60 -3.74
C ASP A 54 -28.70 -13.45 -3.21
N LEU A 55 -27.66 -13.12 -3.96
CA LEU A 55 -26.66 -12.11 -3.58
C LEU A 55 -27.31 -10.75 -3.23
N THR A 56 -28.29 -10.33 -4.02
CA THR A 56 -28.95 -9.03 -3.84
C THR A 56 -29.77 -9.00 -2.55
N ALA A 57 -30.54 -10.06 -2.29
CA ALA A 57 -31.31 -10.19 -1.05
C ALA A 57 -30.40 -10.30 0.18
N PHE A 58 -29.32 -11.07 0.08
CA PHE A 58 -28.35 -11.23 1.17
C PHE A 58 -27.68 -9.90 1.52
N LEU A 59 -27.18 -9.16 0.52
CA LEU A 59 -26.60 -7.84 0.73
C LEU A 59 -27.64 -6.82 1.21
N GLY A 60 -28.88 -6.90 0.73
CA GLY A 60 -29.99 -6.05 1.23
C GLY A 60 -30.32 -6.30 2.70
N ASN A 61 -30.03 -7.51 3.21
CA ASN A 61 -30.17 -7.88 4.61
C ASN A 61 -28.89 -7.69 5.44
N THR A 62 -27.85 -7.13 4.85
CA THR A 62 -26.56 -6.88 5.52
C THR A 62 -26.52 -5.44 6.03
N ASP A 63 -26.30 -5.29 7.33
CA ASP A 63 -26.22 -4.00 8.02
C ASP A 63 -24.81 -3.36 7.87
N ALA A 64 -23.79 -4.20 7.96
CA ALA A 64 -22.41 -3.74 7.87
C ALA A 64 -21.51 -4.73 7.12
N LEU A 65 -20.64 -4.19 6.27
CA LEU A 65 -19.54 -4.91 5.63
C LEU A 65 -18.24 -4.28 6.07
N ILE A 66 -17.42 -5.01 6.82
CA ILE A 66 -16.13 -4.60 7.34
C ILE A 66 -15.05 -5.33 6.56
N VAL A 67 -14.14 -4.61 5.93
CA VAL A 67 -13.08 -5.21 5.11
C VAL A 67 -11.71 -4.86 5.68
N GLY A 68 -10.95 -5.89 6.04
CA GLY A 68 -9.54 -5.82 6.38
C GLY A 68 -8.67 -6.41 5.27
N THR A 69 -7.44 -5.94 5.13
CA THR A 69 -6.53 -6.50 4.15
C THR A 69 -5.07 -6.36 4.58
N THR A 70 -4.28 -7.39 4.28
CA THR A 70 -2.81 -7.38 4.44
C THR A 70 -2.09 -7.15 3.11
N MET A 71 -2.79 -6.76 2.04
CA MET A 71 -2.20 -6.62 0.70
C MET A 71 -1.03 -5.64 0.66
N ALA A 72 -1.18 -4.47 1.29
CA ALA A 72 -0.11 -3.47 1.35
C ALA A 72 1.12 -3.99 2.11
N THR A 73 0.90 -4.66 3.24
CA THR A 73 1.97 -5.28 4.03
C THR A 73 2.69 -6.36 3.22
N ASN A 74 1.93 -7.22 2.54
CA ASN A 74 2.49 -8.28 1.69
C ASN A 74 3.26 -7.71 0.50
N ALA A 75 2.76 -6.65 -0.15
CA ALA A 75 3.45 -5.97 -1.24
C ALA A 75 4.82 -5.42 -0.78
N VAL A 76 4.86 -4.78 0.40
CA VAL A 76 6.11 -4.27 0.99
C VAL A 76 7.08 -5.41 1.32
N LEU A 77 6.60 -6.48 1.97
CA LEU A 77 7.44 -7.61 2.39
C LEU A 77 8.01 -8.41 1.20
N THR A 78 7.24 -8.55 0.14
CA THR A 78 7.66 -9.31 -1.05
C THR A 78 8.39 -8.46 -2.09
N GLY A 79 8.38 -7.12 -1.95
CA GLY A 79 8.90 -6.20 -2.97
C GLY A 79 8.11 -6.23 -4.28
N ASN A 80 6.96 -6.90 -4.32
CA ASN A 80 6.11 -6.99 -5.50
C ASN A 80 5.21 -5.75 -5.62
N VAL A 81 5.84 -4.65 -5.95
CA VAL A 81 5.21 -3.32 -6.08
C VAL A 81 5.41 -2.78 -7.50
N ALA A 82 4.53 -1.90 -7.93
CA ALA A 82 4.72 -1.19 -9.18
C ALA A 82 6.01 -0.36 -9.12
N LYS A 83 6.71 -0.25 -10.25
CA LYS A 83 7.84 0.66 -10.38
C LYS A 83 7.34 2.08 -10.11
N THR A 84 7.89 2.74 -9.11
CA THR A 84 7.42 4.04 -8.61
C THR A 84 8.55 5.07 -8.68
N GLY A 85 8.23 6.28 -9.11
CA GLY A 85 9.12 7.44 -9.01
C GLY A 85 8.68 8.36 -7.87
N LEU A 86 9.62 9.08 -7.29
CA LEU A 86 9.40 10.05 -6.23
C LEU A 86 9.70 11.46 -6.72
N ILE A 87 8.74 12.36 -6.56
CA ILE A 87 8.96 13.80 -6.68
C ILE A 87 8.95 14.36 -5.26
N ILE A 88 10.00 15.05 -4.88
CA ILE A 88 10.23 15.54 -3.51
C ILE A 88 10.76 16.98 -3.57
N ASN A 89 10.74 17.69 -2.45
CA ASN A 89 11.37 19.00 -2.37
C ASN A 89 12.86 18.91 -2.69
N GLU A 90 13.39 19.87 -3.46
CA GLU A 90 14.80 20.00 -3.78
C GLU A 90 15.66 20.01 -2.51
N GLY A 91 16.77 19.26 -2.52
CA GLY A 91 17.65 19.06 -1.38
C GLY A 91 17.27 17.90 -0.45
N PHE A 92 16.11 17.24 -0.66
CA PHE A 92 15.69 16.08 0.13
C PHE A 92 15.71 14.76 -0.65
N GLU A 93 16.31 14.74 -1.82
CA GLU A 93 16.30 13.57 -2.72
C GLU A 93 16.96 12.33 -2.12
N ASP A 94 17.87 12.53 -1.16
CA ASP A 94 18.57 11.43 -0.49
C ASP A 94 17.88 10.95 0.79
N LEU A 95 16.69 11.51 1.12
CA LEU A 95 15.98 11.22 2.36
C LEU A 95 15.74 9.73 2.57
N LEU A 96 15.32 9.00 1.52
CA LEU A 96 15.06 7.56 1.61
C LEU A 96 16.35 6.74 1.80
N THR A 97 17.48 7.25 1.33
CA THR A 97 18.79 6.59 1.47
C THR A 97 19.41 6.86 2.83
N VAL A 98 19.33 8.11 3.29
CA VAL A 98 19.92 8.54 4.56
C VAL A 98 19.04 8.13 5.75
N GLY A 99 17.74 8.07 5.55
CA GLY A 99 16.75 7.81 6.60
C GLY A 99 16.81 8.87 7.70
N LEU A 100 16.45 8.49 8.92
CA LEU A 100 16.50 9.38 10.08
C LEU A 100 17.92 9.58 10.64
N GLY A 101 18.96 9.11 9.95
CA GLY A 101 20.33 9.24 10.41
C GLY A 101 20.68 8.48 11.68
N SER A 102 19.75 7.64 12.18
CA SER A 102 19.96 6.81 13.36
C SER A 102 20.89 5.65 13.01
N LYS A 103 22.19 5.91 13.06
CA LYS A 103 23.18 4.85 13.01
C LYS A 103 23.12 4.11 14.33
N GLY A 104 22.92 2.80 14.29
CA GLY A 104 22.99 1.96 15.49
C GLY A 104 24.26 2.26 16.26
N LYS A 105 24.18 2.33 17.59
CA LYS A 105 25.38 2.56 18.42
C LYS A 105 26.37 1.44 18.18
N SER A 106 27.49 1.74 17.53
CA SER A 106 28.65 0.86 17.57
C SER A 106 29.28 1.00 18.94
N THR A 107 29.34 -0.09 19.69
CA THR A 107 30.01 -0.13 21.01
C THR A 107 31.50 -0.40 20.88
N GLU A 108 31.97 -0.92 19.75
CA GLU A 108 33.36 -1.37 19.57
C GLU A 108 34.17 -0.55 18.57
N ASP A 109 33.52 0.08 17.60
CA ASP A 109 34.19 0.95 16.62
C ASP A 109 33.30 2.13 16.24
N MET A 110 33.64 3.30 16.71
CA MET A 110 32.93 4.55 16.49
C MET A 110 32.86 4.95 15.01
N PHE A 111 33.74 4.42 14.18
CA PHE A 111 33.87 4.76 12.75
C PHE A 111 33.25 3.70 11.82
N ARG A 112 32.82 2.55 12.34
CA ARG A 112 32.16 1.52 11.55
C ARG A 112 30.67 1.48 11.84
N SER A 113 29.84 1.62 10.80
CA SER A 113 28.43 1.31 10.88
C SER A 113 28.25 -0.22 10.77
N HIS A 114 27.72 -0.87 11.82
CA HIS A 114 27.42 -2.30 11.79
C HIS A 114 26.03 -2.61 11.20
N MET A 115 25.24 -1.57 10.92
CA MET A 115 23.95 -1.73 10.24
C MET A 115 24.08 -1.37 8.77
N ALA A 116 23.79 -2.34 7.91
CA ALA A 116 23.55 -2.04 6.51
C ALA A 116 22.36 -1.08 6.40
N TYR A 117 22.46 -0.06 5.56
CA TYR A 117 21.31 0.76 5.23
C TYR A 117 20.28 -0.12 4.51
N PRO A 118 19.00 -0.06 4.90
CA PRO A 118 17.98 -0.74 4.16
C PRO A 118 17.96 -0.21 2.72
N GLU A 119 17.78 -1.11 1.77
CA GLU A 119 17.62 -0.72 0.38
C GLU A 119 16.36 0.16 0.26
N PRO A 120 16.46 1.36 -0.32
CA PRO A 120 15.31 2.25 -0.42
C PRO A 120 14.27 1.68 -1.38
N PHE A 121 12.99 1.75 -1.02
CA PHE A 121 11.87 1.30 -1.86
C PHE A 121 11.85 1.97 -3.23
N ILE A 122 12.31 3.22 -3.29
CA ILE A 122 12.46 3.97 -4.54
C ILE A 122 13.94 4.27 -4.73
N PRO A 123 14.57 3.69 -5.76
CA PRO A 123 15.96 3.95 -6.07
C PRO A 123 16.24 5.44 -6.30
N ARG A 124 17.42 5.91 -5.90
CA ARG A 124 17.80 7.33 -6.01
C ARG A 124 17.62 7.91 -7.41
N TYR A 125 17.89 7.12 -8.46
CA TYR A 125 17.74 7.57 -9.86
C TYR A 125 16.29 7.80 -10.29
N LEU A 126 15.30 7.29 -9.52
CA LEU A 126 13.87 7.54 -9.70
C LEU A 126 13.35 8.64 -8.76
N THR A 127 14.23 9.38 -8.10
CA THR A 127 13.87 10.50 -7.24
C THR A 127 14.29 11.81 -7.89
N VAL A 128 13.37 12.76 -8.00
CA VAL A 128 13.59 14.07 -8.61
C VAL A 128 13.17 15.16 -7.63
N GLY A 129 14.07 16.10 -7.36
CA GLY A 129 13.79 17.31 -6.57
C GLY A 129 13.07 18.36 -7.41
N VAL A 130 12.14 19.06 -6.79
CA VAL A 130 11.43 20.22 -7.34
C VAL A 130 11.38 21.34 -6.30
N GLN A 131 11.38 22.60 -6.74
CA GLN A 131 11.24 23.72 -5.84
C GLN A 131 9.83 23.78 -5.23
N GLY A 132 9.79 24.12 -3.97
CA GLY A 132 8.56 24.27 -3.19
C GLY A 132 8.85 24.01 -1.72
N ARG A 133 8.37 24.86 -0.82
CA ARG A 133 8.58 24.69 0.62
C ARG A 133 7.41 25.26 1.42
N ILE A 134 6.94 24.44 2.35
CA ILE A 134 5.94 24.82 3.35
C ILE A 134 6.63 24.74 4.72
N ASN A 135 6.43 25.75 5.57
CA ASN A 135 6.97 25.79 6.93
C ASN A 135 6.10 24.98 7.92
N ALA A 136 6.54 24.91 9.17
CA ALA A 136 5.86 24.15 10.22
C ALA A 136 4.47 24.71 10.57
N GLU A 137 4.23 25.99 10.32
CA GLU A 137 2.96 26.69 10.56
C GLU A 137 1.99 26.57 9.38
N GLY A 138 2.40 25.90 8.28
CA GLY A 138 1.61 25.72 7.06
C GLY A 138 1.74 26.89 6.08
N GLY A 139 2.60 27.86 6.35
CA GLY A 139 2.89 28.98 5.43
C GLY A 139 3.80 28.54 4.27
N VAL A 140 3.55 29.08 3.09
CA VAL A 140 4.40 28.85 1.90
C VAL A 140 5.63 29.73 1.98
N GLU A 141 6.82 29.11 2.11
CA GLU A 141 8.10 29.83 2.07
C GLU A 141 8.65 29.95 0.63
N THR A 142 8.42 28.93 -0.16
CA THR A 142 8.78 28.90 -1.59
C THR A 142 7.64 28.32 -2.37
N GLU A 143 7.17 29.05 -3.37
CA GLU A 143 6.11 28.58 -4.24
C GLU A 143 6.53 27.34 -5.03
N LEU A 144 5.55 26.47 -5.28
CA LEU A 144 5.77 25.25 -6.05
C LEU A 144 5.96 25.60 -7.54
N ASP A 145 7.07 25.15 -8.12
CA ASP A 145 7.32 25.33 -9.56
C ASP A 145 6.64 24.21 -10.37
N GLU A 146 5.47 24.50 -10.91
CA GLU A 146 4.72 23.55 -11.74
C GLU A 146 5.49 23.13 -13.01
N SER A 147 6.34 23.99 -13.55
CA SER A 147 7.12 23.66 -14.75
C SER A 147 8.16 22.58 -14.45
N GLN A 148 8.79 22.65 -13.28
CA GLN A 148 9.70 21.61 -12.79
C GLN A 148 8.98 20.30 -12.53
N ILE A 149 7.75 20.32 -11.99
CA ILE A 149 6.94 19.10 -11.82
C ILE A 149 6.68 18.42 -13.16
N ARG A 150 6.24 19.18 -14.18
CA ARG A 150 5.99 18.63 -15.53
C ARG A 150 7.26 18.02 -16.12
N THR A 151 8.38 18.67 -15.93
CA THR A 151 9.70 18.18 -16.37
C THR A 151 10.08 16.90 -15.62
N ALA A 152 9.89 16.86 -14.30
CA ALA A 152 10.16 15.70 -13.47
C ALA A 152 9.29 14.49 -13.88
N VAL A 153 7.98 14.71 -14.10
CA VAL A 153 7.06 13.66 -14.59
C VAL A 153 7.54 13.12 -15.93
N THR A 154 7.85 14.00 -16.89
CA THR A 154 8.34 13.58 -18.22
C THR A 154 9.61 12.75 -18.11
N LYS A 155 10.58 13.18 -17.29
CA LYS A 155 11.82 12.44 -17.03
C LYS A 155 11.54 11.06 -16.43
N LEU A 156 10.70 10.98 -15.42
CA LEU A 156 10.33 9.73 -14.80
C LEU A 156 9.61 8.80 -15.79
N CYS A 157 8.65 9.30 -16.56
CA CYS A 157 7.95 8.52 -17.60
C CYS A 157 8.93 7.90 -18.59
N LEU A 158 9.93 8.65 -19.05
CA LEU A 158 10.97 8.13 -19.97
C LEU A 158 11.79 7.00 -19.33
N LEU A 159 12.10 7.10 -18.02
CA LEU A 159 12.80 6.04 -17.28
C LEU A 159 11.96 4.78 -17.07
N TYR A 160 10.62 4.92 -17.06
CA TYR A 160 9.68 3.78 -17.00
C TYR A 160 9.61 3.01 -18.31
N THR A 161 9.67 3.71 -19.44
CA THR A 161 9.52 3.12 -20.78
C THR A 161 10.85 2.63 -21.37
N SER A 162 11.98 3.12 -20.85
CA SER A 162 13.30 2.65 -21.28
C SER A 162 13.63 1.29 -20.63
N PRO A 163 14.20 0.31 -21.37
CA PRO A 163 14.72 -0.90 -20.77
C PRO A 163 15.76 -0.51 -19.72
N SER A 164 15.59 -1.02 -18.50
CA SER A 164 16.50 -0.75 -17.37
C SER A 164 17.93 -1.05 -17.79
N PRO A 165 18.88 -0.13 -17.59
CA PRO A 165 20.29 -0.51 -17.66
C PRO A 165 20.53 -1.55 -16.56
N ARG A 166 20.99 -2.73 -16.96
CA ARG A 166 21.42 -3.80 -16.06
C ARG A 166 22.74 -3.39 -15.38
#